data_52b06eccada727f12c5a2369700fdb11
#
_entry.id   52b06eccada727f12c5a2369700fdb11
#
_cell.length_a   1.000
_cell.length_b   1.000
_cell.length_c   1.000
_cell.angle_alpha   90.00
_cell.angle_beta   90.00
_cell.angle_gamma   90.00
#
_symmetry.space_group_name_H-M   'P 1'
#
loop_
_entity.id
_entity.type
_entity.pdbx_description
1 polymer ?
#
loop_
_entity_poly.entity_id
_entity_poly.type
_entity_poly.pdbx_seq_one_letter_code
_entity_poly.pdbx_strand_id
1 'polypeptide(L)'
;MEAGPVNLDEALASFAAIWSPRVVARMNDYDIRIAHAKGDHVWHVHENTDEFFLVLNGRFDIAMRSGDGAEHTVVLREGDAFVVPRGVAHRPSSPGAAILMFEPTGTSSTGDSHEGDLPEHVDSTVGCSLGGDSGR
;
A
#
# COMPACT_ATOMS: atom_id res chain seq x y z
N MET A 1 13.36 -8.14 -18.28
CA MET A 1 13.07 -8.41 -16.85
C MET A 1 13.29 -9.88 -16.55
N GLU A 2 14.10 -10.15 -15.58
CA GLU A 2 14.34 -11.51 -15.14
C GLU A 2 13.10 -12.09 -14.50
N ALA A 3 12.85 -13.37 -14.77
CA ALA A 3 11.70 -14.06 -14.22
C ALA A 3 12.08 -14.96 -13.04
N GLY A 4 13.08 -14.57 -12.27
CA GLY A 4 13.52 -15.31 -11.10
C GLY A 4 12.72 -14.98 -9.85
N PRO A 5 12.88 -15.78 -8.80
CA PRO A 5 12.22 -15.50 -7.53
C PRO A 5 12.76 -14.21 -6.89
N VAL A 6 11.91 -13.56 -6.11
CA VAL A 6 12.28 -12.37 -5.36
C VAL A 6 12.17 -12.71 -3.87
N ASN A 7 13.23 -12.46 -3.13
CA ASN A 7 13.19 -12.59 -1.68
C ASN A 7 12.69 -11.28 -1.09
N LEU A 8 11.58 -11.34 -0.36
CA LEU A 8 10.94 -10.11 0.12
C LEU A 8 11.78 -9.39 1.18
N ASP A 9 12.46 -10.13 2.05
CA ASP A 9 13.32 -9.50 3.07
C ASP A 9 14.47 -8.73 2.43
N GLU A 10 15.10 -9.32 1.41
CA GLU A 10 16.17 -8.64 0.67
C GLU A 10 15.64 -7.44 -0.08
N ALA A 11 14.48 -7.56 -0.69
CA ALA A 11 13.86 -6.46 -1.42
C ALA A 11 13.52 -5.30 -0.48
N LEU A 12 12.96 -5.59 0.68
CA LEU A 12 12.64 -4.57 1.69
C LEU A 12 13.90 -3.88 2.20
N ALA A 13 15.01 -4.61 2.33
CA ALA A 13 16.27 -4.04 2.78
C ALA A 13 16.92 -3.14 1.72
N SER A 14 16.49 -3.20 0.49
CA SER A 14 17.11 -2.46 -0.61
C SER A 14 16.63 -1.02 -0.73
N PHE A 15 15.62 -0.62 0.04
CA PHE A 15 15.14 0.76 0.04
C PHE A 15 14.60 1.11 1.42
N ALA A 16 14.57 2.42 1.72
CA ALA A 16 14.13 2.89 3.04
C ALA A 16 12.92 3.82 2.97
N ALA A 17 12.53 4.27 1.78
CA ALA A 17 11.42 5.20 1.63
C ALA A 17 10.14 4.61 2.19
N ILE A 18 9.39 5.40 2.98
CA ILE A 18 8.10 4.98 3.53
C ILE A 18 6.97 5.44 2.61
N TRP A 19 5.86 4.72 2.63
CA TRP A 19 4.68 5.01 1.80
C TRP A 19 5.03 5.16 0.31
N SER A 20 6.00 4.37 -0.15
CA SER A 20 6.51 4.41 -1.52
C SER A 20 6.61 2.98 -2.06
N PRO A 21 5.49 2.42 -2.52
CA PRO A 21 5.45 1.02 -2.94
C PRO A 21 6.40 0.70 -4.08
N ARG A 22 7.02 -0.47 -3.99
CA ARG A 22 7.92 -1.02 -5.01
C ARG A 22 7.30 -2.26 -5.60
N VAL A 23 7.27 -2.34 -6.93
CA VAL A 23 6.78 -3.51 -7.65
C VAL A 23 7.87 -4.58 -7.64
N VAL A 24 7.59 -5.73 -7.04
CA VAL A 24 8.54 -6.85 -6.96
C VAL A 24 8.23 -7.93 -7.98
N ALA A 25 6.99 -8.02 -8.44
CA ALA A 25 6.59 -9.01 -9.43
C ALA A 25 5.26 -8.58 -10.04
N ARG A 26 4.93 -9.20 -11.17
CA ARG A 26 3.64 -9.02 -11.82
C ARG A 26 3.00 -10.37 -12.10
N MET A 27 1.69 -10.40 -11.96
CA MET A 27 0.91 -11.59 -12.28
C MET A 27 -0.33 -11.12 -13.04
N ASN A 28 -0.46 -11.58 -14.30
CA ASN A 28 -1.51 -11.09 -15.20
C ASN A 28 -1.40 -9.57 -15.31
N ASP A 29 -2.49 -8.83 -15.13
CA ASP A 29 -2.49 -7.37 -15.15
C ASP A 29 -2.42 -6.77 -13.74
N TYR A 30 -1.83 -7.51 -12.80
CA TYR A 30 -1.67 -7.09 -11.41
C TYR A 30 -0.20 -6.91 -11.06
N ASP A 31 0.04 -5.92 -10.20
CA ASP A 31 1.33 -5.72 -9.55
C ASP A 31 1.31 -6.35 -8.18
N ILE A 32 2.41 -7.01 -7.82
CA ILE A 32 2.69 -7.39 -6.44
C ILE A 32 3.69 -6.37 -5.92
N ARG A 33 3.29 -5.61 -4.90
CA ARG A 33 4.05 -4.47 -4.37
C ARG A 33 4.38 -4.70 -2.91
N ILE A 34 5.50 -4.12 -2.48
CA ILE A 34 5.87 -4.05 -1.07
C ILE A 34 6.11 -2.61 -0.70
N ALA A 35 5.92 -2.29 0.58
CA ALA A 35 6.16 -0.94 1.07
C ALA A 35 6.52 -0.97 2.54
N HIS A 36 7.32 0.02 2.94
CA HIS A 36 7.48 0.36 4.35
C HIS A 36 6.39 1.34 4.74
N ALA A 37 5.79 1.14 5.89
CA ALA A 37 4.72 2.00 6.41
C ALA A 37 5.14 2.55 7.77
N LYS A 38 5.01 3.86 7.96
CA LYS A 38 5.23 4.51 9.24
C LYS A 38 4.56 5.87 9.22
N GLY A 39 3.82 6.19 10.29
CA GLY A 39 3.04 7.41 10.34
C GLY A 39 1.69 7.25 9.67
N ASP A 40 1.06 8.36 9.36
CA ASP A 40 -0.28 8.36 8.75
C ASP A 40 -0.19 8.54 7.24
N HIS A 41 -0.97 7.76 6.54
CA HIS A 41 -1.28 7.99 5.14
C HIS A 41 -2.44 9.00 5.06
N VAL A 42 -3.05 9.18 3.90
CA VAL A 42 -4.19 10.08 3.74
C VAL A 42 -5.48 9.29 3.59
N TRP A 43 -6.61 9.90 3.93
CA TRP A 43 -7.92 9.37 3.55
C TRP A 43 -8.02 9.39 2.03
N HIS A 44 -8.32 8.23 1.46
CA HIS A 44 -8.43 8.11 0.01
C HIS A 44 -9.38 6.95 -0.32
N VAL A 45 -9.73 6.86 -1.59
CA VAL A 45 -10.65 5.84 -2.08
C VAL A 45 -10.18 5.31 -3.43
N HIS A 46 -10.34 4.01 -3.62
CA HIS A 46 -10.17 3.34 -4.92
C HIS A 46 -11.56 2.95 -5.38
N GLU A 47 -12.04 3.56 -6.46
CA GLU A 47 -13.43 3.38 -6.90
C GLU A 47 -13.64 2.08 -7.67
N ASN A 48 -12.61 1.57 -8.32
CA ASN A 48 -12.76 0.49 -9.28
C ASN A 48 -12.06 -0.81 -8.91
N THR A 49 -11.38 -0.84 -7.77
CA THR A 49 -10.67 -2.04 -7.34
C THR A 49 -10.67 -2.18 -5.83
N ASP A 50 -10.75 -3.43 -5.39
CA ASP A 50 -10.46 -3.76 -3.99
C ASP A 50 -8.96 -3.62 -3.77
N GLU A 51 -8.54 -3.43 -2.52
CA GLU A 51 -7.14 -3.33 -2.19
C GLU A 51 -6.76 -4.39 -1.16
N PHE A 52 -5.78 -5.23 -1.51
CA PHE A 52 -5.33 -6.32 -0.65
C PHE A 52 -4.06 -5.91 0.11
N PHE A 53 -4.07 -6.18 1.42
CA PHE A 53 -2.91 -5.97 2.28
C PHE A 53 -2.54 -7.25 3.00
N LEU A 54 -1.24 -7.53 3.08
CA LEU A 54 -0.68 -8.57 3.93
C LEU A 54 0.45 -7.94 4.73
N VAL A 55 0.38 -8.06 6.06
CA VAL A 55 1.43 -7.51 6.93
C VAL A 55 2.56 -8.52 7.04
N LEU A 56 3.75 -8.13 6.58
CA LEU A 56 4.93 -8.97 6.61
C LEU A 56 5.64 -8.87 7.96
N ASN A 57 5.65 -7.68 8.55
CA ASN A 57 6.13 -7.47 9.92
C ASN A 57 5.54 -6.17 10.46
N GLY A 58 5.54 -6.02 11.79
CA GLY A 58 5.05 -4.83 12.45
C GLY A 58 3.55 -4.81 12.62
N ARG A 59 2.97 -3.60 12.66
CA ARG A 59 1.53 -3.40 12.82
C ARG A 59 1.04 -2.36 11.81
N PHE A 60 -0.09 -2.63 11.20
CA PHE A 60 -0.66 -1.79 10.16
C PHE A 60 -2.14 -1.58 10.47
N ASP A 61 -2.56 -0.34 10.66
CA ASP A 61 -3.92 -0.01 11.03
C ASP A 61 -4.61 0.63 9.82
N ILE A 62 -5.88 0.29 9.62
CA ILE A 62 -6.67 0.86 8.53
C ILE A 62 -7.95 1.43 9.11
N ALA A 63 -8.06 2.75 9.15
CA ALA A 63 -9.30 3.43 9.48
C ALA A 63 -10.19 3.44 8.25
N MET A 64 -11.46 3.12 8.41
CA MET A 64 -12.42 3.05 7.31
C MET A 64 -13.69 3.80 7.69
N ARG A 65 -14.36 4.35 6.67
CA ARG A 65 -15.66 5.01 6.83
C ARG A 65 -16.73 4.16 6.17
N SER A 66 -17.76 3.81 6.95
CA SER A 66 -18.94 3.15 6.37
C SER A 66 -19.84 4.19 5.70
N GLY A 67 -20.84 3.69 4.94
CA GLY A 67 -21.73 4.56 4.17
C GLY A 67 -22.52 5.55 5.00
N ASP A 68 -22.72 5.28 6.30
CA ASP A 68 -23.39 6.18 7.23
C ASP A 68 -22.45 7.20 7.88
N GLY A 69 -21.17 7.22 7.48
CA GLY A 69 -20.17 8.14 8.01
C GLY A 69 -19.48 7.66 9.28
N ALA A 70 -19.87 6.52 9.82
CA ALA A 70 -19.21 5.97 11.01
C ALA A 70 -17.80 5.49 10.64
N GLU A 71 -16.85 5.69 11.57
CA GLU A 71 -15.48 5.23 11.39
C GLU A 71 -15.20 4.03 12.28
N HIS A 72 -14.40 3.12 11.76
CA HIS A 72 -13.85 2.03 12.56
C HIS A 72 -12.45 1.72 12.04
N THR A 73 -11.63 1.15 12.91
CA THR A 73 -10.25 0.85 12.57
C THR A 73 -10.01 -0.65 12.69
N VAL A 74 -9.42 -1.20 11.64
CA VAL A 74 -8.97 -2.60 11.63
C VAL A 74 -7.48 -2.59 11.92
N VAL A 75 -7.05 -3.40 12.89
CA VAL A 75 -5.64 -3.52 13.27
C VAL A 75 -5.11 -4.82 12.71
N LEU A 76 -4.08 -4.72 11.87
CA LEU A 76 -3.43 -5.87 11.27
C LEU A 76 -2.05 -6.06 11.88
N ARG A 77 -1.73 -7.29 12.25
CA ARG A 77 -0.43 -7.66 12.78
C ARG A 77 0.27 -8.59 11.81
N GLU A 78 1.50 -8.92 12.10
CA GLU A 78 2.30 -9.79 11.26
C GLU A 78 1.52 -11.06 10.87
N GLY A 79 1.46 -11.33 9.57
CA GLY A 79 0.74 -12.47 9.02
C GLY A 79 -0.74 -12.23 8.74
N ASP A 80 -1.30 -11.09 9.16
CA ASP A 80 -2.71 -10.79 8.86
C ASP A 80 -2.87 -10.28 7.44
N ALA A 81 -3.94 -10.72 6.80
CA ALA A 81 -4.33 -10.26 5.48
C ALA A 81 -5.72 -9.65 5.54
N PHE A 82 -5.95 -8.62 4.73
CA PHE A 82 -7.23 -7.91 4.73
C PHE A 82 -7.49 -7.28 3.37
N VAL A 83 -8.75 -7.25 2.97
CA VAL A 83 -9.18 -6.58 1.74
C VAL A 83 -10.02 -5.37 2.09
N VAL A 84 -9.63 -4.20 1.62
CA VAL A 84 -10.46 -3.01 1.65
C VAL A 84 -11.31 -3.03 0.39
N PRO A 85 -12.65 -3.10 0.51
CA PRO A 85 -13.49 -3.13 -0.68
C PRO A 85 -13.42 -1.82 -1.46
N ARG A 86 -13.60 -1.93 -2.78
CA ARG A 86 -13.67 -0.75 -3.65
C ARG A 86 -14.74 0.21 -3.13
N GLY A 87 -14.51 1.49 -3.30
CA GLY A 87 -15.45 2.53 -2.91
C GLY A 87 -15.47 2.87 -1.43
N VAL A 88 -14.69 2.18 -0.60
CA VAL A 88 -14.63 2.46 0.83
C VAL A 88 -13.48 3.43 1.11
N ALA A 89 -13.80 4.60 1.63
CA ALA A 89 -12.77 5.57 2.03
C ALA A 89 -11.99 5.01 3.22
N HIS A 90 -10.68 5.09 3.15
CA HIS A 90 -9.82 4.54 4.20
C HIS A 90 -8.54 5.33 4.36
N ARG A 91 -7.94 5.22 5.54
CA ARG A 91 -6.66 5.86 5.85
C ARG A 91 -5.78 4.85 6.59
N PRO A 92 -4.73 4.37 5.94
CA PRO A 92 -3.73 3.54 6.62
C PRO A 92 -2.86 4.37 7.56
N SER A 93 -2.42 3.74 8.63
CA SER A 93 -1.43 4.31 9.54
C SER A 93 -0.65 3.19 10.19
N SER A 94 0.55 3.49 10.70
CA SER A 94 1.39 2.45 11.27
C SER A 94 2.43 3.06 12.21
N PRO A 95 2.76 2.38 13.33
CA PRO A 95 3.95 2.73 14.09
C PRO A 95 5.24 2.20 13.46
N GLY A 96 5.12 1.33 12.48
CA GLY A 96 6.20 0.74 11.72
C GLY A 96 5.79 -0.64 11.23
N ALA A 97 5.83 -0.84 9.93
CA ALA A 97 5.45 -2.12 9.32
C ALA A 97 6.08 -2.27 7.94
N ALA A 98 6.13 -3.50 7.48
CA ALA A 98 6.34 -3.82 6.07
C ALA A 98 5.11 -4.55 5.58
N ILE A 99 4.60 -4.16 4.43
CA ILE A 99 3.36 -4.69 3.88
C ILE A 99 3.56 -5.14 2.45
N LEU A 100 2.75 -6.12 2.05
CA LEU A 100 2.63 -6.55 0.66
C LEU A 100 1.23 -6.19 0.19
N MET A 101 1.16 -5.61 -1.01
CA MET A 101 -0.09 -5.23 -1.65
C MET A 101 -0.19 -5.93 -3.00
N PHE A 102 -1.42 -6.15 -3.43
CA PHE A 102 -1.70 -6.82 -4.68
C PHE A 102 -2.77 -6.01 -5.39
N GLU A 103 -2.42 -5.34 -6.49
CA GLU A 103 -3.29 -4.35 -7.13
C GLU A 103 -3.14 -4.36 -8.64
N PRO A 104 -4.18 -3.95 -9.38
CA PRO A 104 -4.03 -3.78 -10.82
C PRO A 104 -2.89 -2.82 -11.15
N THR A 105 -2.15 -3.14 -12.19
CA THR A 105 -1.07 -2.29 -12.68
C THR A 105 -1.62 -0.88 -12.98
N GLY A 106 -0.92 0.14 -12.48
CA GLY A 106 -1.32 1.53 -12.67
C GLY A 106 -2.17 2.11 -11.54
N THR A 107 -2.50 1.32 -10.51
CA THR A 107 -3.25 1.83 -9.36
C THR A 107 -2.41 2.83 -8.58
N SER A 108 -2.97 4.01 -8.32
CA SER A 108 -2.30 5.06 -7.55
C SER A 108 -2.28 4.74 -6.07
N SER A 109 -1.17 5.01 -5.40
CA SER A 109 -1.03 4.78 -3.96
C SER A 109 -1.90 5.71 -3.12
N THR A 110 -2.37 6.81 -3.69
CA THR A 110 -3.26 7.77 -3.01
C THR A 110 -4.69 7.68 -3.51
N GLY A 111 -5.03 6.61 -4.25
CA GLY A 111 -6.39 6.37 -4.72
C GLY A 111 -6.80 7.28 -5.87
N ASP A 112 -8.08 7.22 -6.22
CA ASP A 112 -8.66 8.07 -7.25
C ASP A 112 -8.89 9.48 -6.73
N SER A 113 -9.12 9.61 -5.43
CA SER A 113 -9.24 10.90 -4.76
C SER A 113 -8.76 10.78 -3.32
N HIS A 114 -8.24 11.87 -2.78
CA HIS A 114 -7.77 11.91 -1.39
C HIS A 114 -8.18 13.23 -0.74
N GLU A 115 -8.14 13.24 0.60
CA GLU A 115 -8.49 14.42 1.38
C GLU A 115 -7.24 15.20 1.75
N GLY A 116 -7.27 16.50 1.51
CA GLY A 116 -6.19 17.41 1.89
C GLY A 116 -4.93 17.26 1.06
N ASP A 117 -3.93 18.02 1.44
CA ASP A 117 -2.61 17.96 0.79
C ASP A 117 -1.88 16.71 1.24
N LEU A 118 -1.04 16.16 0.35
CA LEU A 118 -0.23 15.00 0.69
C LEU A 118 0.89 15.41 1.65
N PRO A 119 1.05 14.70 2.77
CA PRO A 119 2.21 14.92 3.65
C PRO A 119 3.51 14.62 2.90
N GLU A 120 4.62 15.24 3.34
CA GLU A 120 5.92 15.03 2.70
C GLU A 120 6.34 13.55 2.69
N HIS A 121 5.93 12.79 3.70
CA HIS A 121 6.32 11.39 3.81
C HIS A 121 5.48 10.44 2.96
N VAL A 122 4.50 10.95 2.21
CA VAL A 122 3.62 10.14 1.37
C VAL A 122 3.89 10.43 -0.10
N ASP A 123 4.33 9.41 -0.83
CA ASP A 123 4.49 9.49 -2.28
C ASP A 123 3.18 9.13 -2.97
N SER A 124 2.76 9.97 -3.91
CA SER A 124 1.68 9.59 -4.81
C SER A 124 2.31 8.94 -6.03
N THR A 125 2.16 7.63 -6.13
CA THR A 125 2.83 6.85 -7.18
C THR A 125 1.94 5.71 -7.64
N VAL A 126 2.13 5.28 -8.87
CA VAL A 126 1.50 4.06 -9.40
C VAL A 126 2.42 2.85 -9.22
N GLY A 127 3.40 2.98 -8.32
CA GLY A 127 4.40 1.96 -8.04
C GLY A 127 5.64 2.15 -8.89
N CYS A 128 6.81 2.06 -8.28
CA CYS A 128 8.05 2.08 -9.02
C CYS A 128 8.69 0.70 -8.96
N SER A 129 9.52 0.42 -9.97
CA SER A 129 10.25 -0.83 -10.01
C SER A 129 11.21 -0.91 -8.83
N LEU A 130 11.38 -2.11 -8.32
CA LEU A 130 12.38 -2.36 -7.28
C LEU A 130 13.76 -1.97 -7.82
N GLY A 131 14.50 -1.17 -7.03
CA GLY A 131 15.80 -0.67 -7.45
C GLY A 131 15.75 0.47 -8.45
N GLY A 132 14.56 0.90 -8.87
CA GLY A 132 14.41 2.02 -9.78
C GLY A 132 14.22 3.33 -9.06
N ASP A 133 14.25 4.43 -9.82
CA ASP A 133 13.98 5.74 -9.28
C ASP A 133 12.50 5.93 -9.02
N SER A 134 12.17 6.69 -7.99
CA SER A 134 10.78 7.09 -7.74
C SER A 134 10.24 7.86 -8.93
N GLY A 135 8.98 7.63 -9.24
CA GLY A 135 8.31 8.37 -10.30
C GLY A 135 8.49 7.81 -11.68
N ARG A 136 9.07 6.65 -11.79
CA ARG A 136 9.20 5.99 -13.08
C ARG A 136 8.15 4.95 -13.32
#